data_844a5866b9f75029dbca85a43bae0b20
#
_entry.id   844a5866b9f75029dbca85a43bae0b20
#
_cell.length_a   1.000
_cell.length_b   1.000
_cell.length_c   1.000
_cell.angle_alpha   90.00
_cell.angle_beta   90.00
_cell.angle_gamma   90.00
#
_symmetry.space_group_name_H-M   'P 1'
#
loop_
_entity.id
_entity.type
_entity.pdbx_description
1 polymer ?
#
loop_
_entity_poly.entity_id
_entity_poly.type
_entity_poly.pdbx_seq_one_letter_code
_entity_poly.pdbx_strand_id
1 'polypeptide(L)'
;MNARVLQRIAIVLLFTLIVCCTSRRQAQIARPGSPITLTYWSATNAQELEFANKVSAEWNAQHLEVQIKVEPVPSGQSSEEVILAAIASGTTPDIYANVFPGAMQDLLDAQGLVQLDAYQEFFDVMHERMMPELLNQYRSSDGHFYQVPWKSNPIMVLYNTRMLREAGVSSLPTTYSEFLSAAARVTRDRDGDGQIDQWMLTIDYLPLWYKRLFDFLPLYLAASNGQNLLEGRRVRFDNESSVAAFRFLHECFTRGYAPRQTFQGDALLDGRVAARFVGPNSIGHLERYRPADFEYDYGPIPRPDAATGQPVSYADPKSIVIFKTCQHPREAWEFIKFIISRQNDLQLMELSSQLPIRAGLLEDQTFADYFKRNPKLVKFAAQVTTARSIDSVAELKEILDIIAQEVEASVVFDLKPPEQSVHDAARRSQQILDVQ
;
A
#
# COMPACT_ATOMS: atom_id res chain seq x y z
N MET A 1 60.29 10.02 21.59
CA MET A 1 59.79 9.30 20.42
C MET A 1 59.71 10.31 19.28
N ASN A 2 60.51 10.12 18.23
CA ASN A 2 60.79 11.15 17.21
C ASN A 2 59.58 11.44 16.32
N ALA A 3 59.28 12.73 16.08
CA ALA A 3 58.17 13.20 15.23
C ALA A 3 58.08 12.51 13.86
N ARG A 4 59.19 12.08 13.30
CA ARG A 4 59.29 11.33 12.03
C ARG A 4 58.75 9.91 12.11
N VAL A 5 58.69 9.28 13.28
CA VAL A 5 58.12 7.94 13.51
C VAL A 5 56.60 8.03 13.61
N LEU A 6 56.09 9.05 14.28
CA LEU A 6 54.64 9.33 14.37
C LEU A 6 54.04 9.67 12.98
N GLN A 7 54.78 10.42 12.15
CA GLN A 7 54.31 10.76 10.79
C GLN A 7 54.27 9.54 9.86
N ARG A 8 55.21 8.60 9.99
CA ARG A 8 55.18 7.33 9.23
C ARG A 8 54.09 6.38 9.69
N ILE A 9 53.77 6.33 10.98
CA ILE A 9 52.65 5.52 11.51
C ILE A 9 51.30 6.10 11.07
N ALA A 10 51.14 7.44 11.05
CA ALA A 10 49.93 8.11 10.57
C ALA A 10 49.69 7.88 9.07
N ILE A 11 50.75 7.87 8.24
CA ILE A 11 50.62 7.61 6.80
C ILE A 11 50.26 6.14 6.52
N VAL A 12 50.81 5.18 7.28
CA VAL A 12 50.47 3.76 7.14
C VAL A 12 49.04 3.49 7.60
N LEU A 13 48.55 4.14 8.68
CA LEU A 13 47.19 4.06 9.14
C LEU A 13 46.19 4.70 8.17
N LEU A 14 46.58 5.79 7.49
CA LEU A 14 45.74 6.43 6.47
C LEU A 14 45.65 5.57 5.20
N PHE A 15 46.71 4.87 4.80
CA PHE A 15 46.66 3.94 3.66
C PHE A 15 45.88 2.67 3.96
N THR A 16 45.88 2.15 5.19
CA THR A 16 45.08 1.00 5.59
C THR A 16 43.57 1.35 5.71
N LEU A 17 43.22 2.58 6.07
CA LEU A 17 41.84 3.06 6.09
C LEU A 17 41.27 3.29 4.68
N ILE A 18 42.10 3.69 3.72
CA ILE A 18 41.64 3.89 2.31
C ILE A 18 41.45 2.55 1.59
N VAL A 19 42.17 1.48 1.96
CA VAL A 19 41.97 0.14 1.38
C VAL A 19 40.72 -0.58 1.93
N CYS A 20 40.22 -0.19 3.11
CA CYS A 20 39.03 -0.80 3.71
C CYS A 20 37.68 -0.21 3.22
N CYS A 21 37.66 0.92 2.50
CA CYS A 21 36.44 1.55 2.01
C CYS A 21 36.13 1.31 0.53
N THR A 22 36.91 0.50 -0.17
CA THR A 22 36.57 0.04 -1.53
C THR A 22 36.11 -1.43 -1.52
N SER A 23 35.13 -1.77 -0.72
CA SER A 23 34.32 -2.94 -1.02
C SER A 23 33.37 -2.60 -2.20
N ARG A 24 33.95 -2.31 -3.38
CA ARG A 24 33.26 -2.58 -4.62
C ARG A 24 32.79 -4.03 -4.53
N ARG A 25 31.48 -4.28 -4.65
CA ARG A 25 31.00 -5.59 -5.07
C ARG A 25 31.92 -6.01 -6.22
N GLN A 26 32.93 -6.84 -5.94
CA GLN A 26 33.62 -7.56 -7.01
C GLN A 26 32.51 -8.29 -7.71
N ALA A 27 32.22 -7.89 -8.95
CA ALA A 27 31.44 -8.73 -9.84
C ALA A 27 32.10 -10.11 -9.70
N GLN A 28 31.43 -11.04 -9.05
CA GLN A 28 31.85 -12.43 -9.06
C GLN A 28 31.86 -12.78 -10.53
N ILE A 29 33.07 -12.88 -11.10
CA ILE A 29 33.23 -13.40 -12.45
C ILE A 29 32.65 -14.80 -12.37
N ALA A 30 31.40 -14.93 -12.84
CA ALA A 30 30.69 -16.19 -12.83
C ALA A 30 31.58 -17.21 -13.54
N ARG A 31 31.84 -18.33 -12.89
CA ARG A 31 32.55 -19.43 -13.56
C ARG A 31 31.72 -19.82 -14.77
N PRO A 32 32.31 -20.04 -15.96
CA PRO A 32 31.56 -20.52 -17.11
C PRO A 32 30.75 -21.77 -16.70
N GLY A 33 29.42 -21.71 -16.79
CA GLY A 33 28.52 -22.77 -16.37
C GLY A 33 27.90 -22.67 -14.98
N SER A 34 28.15 -21.59 -14.19
CA SER A 34 27.40 -21.32 -12.97
C SER A 34 26.03 -20.69 -13.33
N PRO A 35 24.93 -21.08 -12.66
CA PRO A 35 23.64 -20.45 -12.91
C PRO A 35 23.67 -18.95 -12.58
N ILE A 36 22.91 -18.17 -13.35
CA ILE A 36 22.58 -16.78 -13.05
C ILE A 36 21.77 -16.79 -11.76
N THR A 37 22.10 -15.93 -10.81
CA THR A 37 21.31 -15.75 -9.59
C THR A 37 20.74 -14.34 -9.57
N LEU A 38 19.41 -14.22 -9.58
CA LEU A 38 18.69 -12.97 -9.44
C LEU A 38 18.19 -12.82 -8.01
N THR A 39 18.35 -11.63 -7.44
CA THR A 39 17.81 -11.28 -6.13
C THR A 39 16.42 -10.68 -6.27
N TYR A 40 15.47 -11.20 -5.49
CA TYR A 40 14.09 -10.76 -5.49
C TYR A 40 13.70 -10.27 -4.09
N TRP A 41 13.48 -8.95 -3.95
CA TRP A 41 12.92 -8.40 -2.73
C TRP A 41 11.40 -8.50 -2.72
N SER A 42 10.88 -9.10 -1.65
CA SER A 42 9.45 -9.21 -1.33
C SER A 42 9.09 -8.32 -0.14
N ALA A 43 7.79 -8.07 0.07
CA ALA A 43 7.30 -7.45 1.29
C ALA A 43 7.67 -8.27 2.54
N THR A 44 7.68 -7.61 3.70
CA THR A 44 8.07 -8.23 4.98
C THR A 44 6.96 -9.05 5.63
N ASN A 45 5.70 -8.94 5.18
CA ASN A 45 4.62 -9.73 5.77
C ASN A 45 4.76 -11.21 5.43
N ALA A 46 4.40 -12.07 6.38
CA ALA A 46 4.66 -13.51 6.29
C ALA A 46 3.98 -14.18 5.08
N GLN A 47 2.78 -13.74 4.71
CA GLN A 47 2.01 -14.34 3.63
C GLN A 47 2.61 -14.02 2.24
N GLU A 48 3.03 -12.78 2.03
CA GLU A 48 3.70 -12.39 0.77
C GLU A 48 5.09 -13.02 0.67
N LEU A 49 5.81 -13.13 1.77
CA LEU A 49 7.10 -13.79 1.79
C LEU A 49 6.95 -15.30 1.52
N GLU A 50 5.90 -15.94 2.03
CA GLU A 50 5.56 -17.33 1.72
C GLU A 50 5.26 -17.50 0.22
N PHE A 51 4.46 -16.62 -0.37
CA PHE A 51 4.21 -16.60 -1.81
C PHE A 51 5.51 -16.44 -2.61
N ALA A 52 6.33 -15.46 -2.27
CA ALA A 52 7.59 -15.19 -2.96
C ALA A 52 8.54 -16.40 -2.93
N ASN A 53 8.67 -17.04 -1.77
CA ASN A 53 9.48 -18.25 -1.61
C ASN A 53 8.92 -19.42 -2.44
N LYS A 54 7.61 -19.63 -2.44
CA LYS A 54 6.97 -20.73 -3.16
C LYS A 54 7.13 -20.55 -4.67
N VAL A 55 6.77 -19.39 -5.22
CA VAL A 55 6.87 -19.12 -6.67
C VAL A 55 8.32 -19.18 -7.15
N SER A 56 9.27 -18.71 -6.34
CA SER A 56 10.70 -18.81 -6.67
C SER A 56 11.24 -20.24 -6.63
N ALA A 57 10.78 -21.05 -5.68
CA ALA A 57 11.14 -22.48 -5.63
C ALA A 57 10.60 -23.24 -6.84
N GLU A 58 9.37 -22.97 -7.27
CA GLU A 58 8.75 -23.56 -8.46
C GLU A 58 9.51 -23.15 -9.75
N TRP A 59 9.91 -21.86 -9.86
CA TRP A 59 10.77 -21.40 -10.94
C TRP A 59 12.12 -22.11 -10.93
N ASN A 60 12.80 -22.11 -9.79
CA ASN A 60 14.15 -22.69 -9.65
C ASN A 60 14.21 -24.18 -10.00
N ALA A 61 13.11 -24.90 -9.73
CA ALA A 61 13.02 -26.33 -10.10
C ALA A 61 12.93 -26.55 -11.61
N GLN A 62 12.44 -25.57 -12.38
CA GLN A 62 12.21 -25.65 -13.81
C GLN A 62 13.32 -24.97 -14.64
N HIS A 63 14.10 -24.06 -14.05
CA HIS A 63 15.09 -23.21 -14.73
C HIS A 63 16.44 -23.30 -14.02
N LEU A 64 17.21 -24.35 -14.33
CA LEU A 64 18.50 -24.60 -13.67
C LEU A 64 19.55 -23.53 -13.97
N GLU A 65 19.44 -22.83 -15.10
CA GLU A 65 20.35 -21.79 -15.56
C GLU A 65 20.08 -20.42 -14.94
N VAL A 66 18.87 -20.19 -14.40
CA VAL A 66 18.48 -18.91 -13.77
C VAL A 66 17.77 -19.19 -12.45
N GLN A 67 18.44 -18.89 -11.37
CA GLN A 67 17.96 -19.14 -10.01
C GLN A 67 17.55 -17.84 -9.33
N ILE A 68 16.46 -17.88 -8.58
CA ILE A 68 15.92 -16.73 -7.83
C ILE A 68 16.23 -16.89 -6.34
N LYS A 69 16.82 -15.87 -5.76
CA LYS A 69 17.04 -15.74 -4.32
C LYS A 69 16.08 -14.71 -3.74
N VAL A 70 15.14 -15.16 -2.92
CA VAL A 70 14.19 -14.27 -2.24
C VAL A 70 14.83 -13.68 -0.99
N GLU A 71 14.62 -12.38 -0.79
CA GLU A 71 14.97 -11.66 0.42
C GLU A 71 13.80 -10.73 0.80
N PRO A 72 13.46 -10.57 2.08
CA PRO A 72 12.55 -9.52 2.49
C PRO A 72 13.19 -8.14 2.27
N VAL A 73 12.39 -7.13 1.90
CA VAL A 73 12.89 -5.76 1.85
C VAL A 73 13.49 -5.38 3.22
N PRO A 74 14.69 -4.77 3.28
CA PRO A 74 15.30 -4.39 4.56
C PRO A 74 14.40 -3.49 5.40
N SER A 75 14.50 -3.60 6.72
CA SER A 75 13.75 -2.75 7.64
C SER A 75 14.20 -1.29 7.54
N GLY A 76 13.24 -0.36 7.53
CA GLY A 76 13.43 1.09 7.48
C GLY A 76 12.18 1.82 7.96
N GLN A 77 12.15 3.14 7.83
CA GLN A 77 10.95 3.92 8.15
C GLN A 77 9.83 3.64 7.14
N SER A 78 10.19 3.58 5.85
CA SER A 78 9.33 3.10 4.78
C SER A 78 10.12 2.27 3.77
N SER A 79 9.44 1.43 2.99
CA SER A 79 10.06 0.68 1.89
C SER A 79 10.61 1.60 0.80
N GLU A 80 9.96 2.72 0.55
CA GLU A 80 10.33 3.72 -0.44
C GLU A 80 11.69 4.35 -0.11
N GLU A 81 11.90 4.75 1.15
CA GLU A 81 13.19 5.30 1.61
C GLU A 81 14.32 4.27 1.51
N VAL A 82 14.04 3.02 1.87
CA VAL A 82 15.01 1.91 1.74
C VAL A 82 15.42 1.71 0.28
N ILE A 83 14.45 1.74 -0.64
CA ILE A 83 14.70 1.55 -2.08
C ILE A 83 15.52 2.71 -2.66
N LEU A 84 15.17 3.95 -2.34
CA LEU A 84 15.93 5.14 -2.80
C LEU A 84 17.37 5.12 -2.28
N ALA A 85 17.57 4.75 -1.01
CA ALA A 85 18.90 4.58 -0.46
C ALA A 85 19.69 3.45 -1.16
N ALA A 86 19.02 2.36 -1.50
CA ALA A 86 19.62 1.25 -2.25
C ALA A 86 20.00 1.65 -3.68
N ILE A 87 19.17 2.46 -4.37
CA ILE A 87 19.51 3.02 -5.69
C ILE A 87 20.74 3.92 -5.58
N ALA A 88 20.76 4.85 -4.63
CA ALA A 88 21.88 5.78 -4.42
C ALA A 88 23.18 5.07 -4.10
N SER A 89 23.14 3.94 -3.39
CA SER A 89 24.33 3.14 -3.04
C SER A 89 24.68 2.03 -4.04
N GLY A 90 23.84 1.80 -5.07
CA GLY A 90 24.02 0.72 -6.04
C GLY A 90 23.84 -0.68 -5.43
N THR A 91 23.01 -0.82 -4.40
CA THR A 91 22.78 -2.07 -3.65
C THR A 91 21.36 -2.60 -3.78
N THR A 92 20.61 -2.16 -4.81
CA THR A 92 19.27 -2.68 -5.09
C THR A 92 19.30 -4.16 -5.40
N PRO A 93 18.18 -4.90 -5.18
CA PRO A 93 17.99 -6.23 -5.75
C PRO A 93 17.90 -6.14 -7.28
N ASP A 94 17.76 -7.28 -7.95
CA ASP A 94 17.44 -7.29 -9.37
C ASP A 94 15.95 -6.97 -9.60
N ILE A 95 15.08 -7.55 -8.76
CA ILE A 95 13.61 -7.42 -8.85
C ILE A 95 13.06 -6.99 -7.48
N TYR A 96 12.10 -6.08 -7.49
CA TYR A 96 11.28 -5.78 -6.32
C TYR A 96 9.80 -5.85 -6.67
N ALA A 97 9.07 -6.68 -5.97
CA ALA A 97 7.61 -6.71 -6.01
C ALA A 97 7.05 -6.02 -4.77
N ASN A 98 6.08 -5.18 -4.95
CA ASN A 98 5.41 -4.38 -3.93
C ASN A 98 5.73 -2.89 -3.97
N VAL A 99 6.19 -2.40 -5.13
CA VAL A 99 6.38 -0.95 -5.33
C VAL A 99 5.06 -0.22 -5.18
N PHE A 100 5.07 0.84 -4.36
CA PHE A 100 3.98 1.80 -4.24
C PHE A 100 3.97 2.74 -5.46
N PRO A 101 2.90 2.82 -6.25
CA PRO A 101 2.88 3.64 -7.47
C PRO A 101 3.16 5.12 -7.24
N GLY A 102 2.80 5.65 -6.06
CA GLY A 102 3.10 7.04 -5.69
C GLY A 102 4.59 7.36 -5.57
N ALA A 103 5.46 6.34 -5.41
CA ALA A 103 6.91 6.52 -5.38
C ALA A 103 7.58 6.43 -6.76
N MET A 104 6.80 6.15 -7.82
CA MET A 104 7.40 5.87 -9.14
C MET A 104 8.17 7.06 -9.70
N GLN A 105 7.72 8.30 -9.47
CA GLN A 105 8.43 9.48 -9.96
C GLN A 105 9.82 9.60 -9.32
N ASP A 106 9.93 9.41 -8.01
CA ASP A 106 11.22 9.45 -7.30
C ASP A 106 12.19 8.38 -7.81
N LEU A 107 11.69 7.16 -8.08
CA LEU A 107 12.50 6.06 -8.62
C LEU A 107 12.97 6.33 -10.04
N LEU A 108 12.18 7.04 -10.84
CA LEU A 108 12.53 7.47 -12.21
C LEU A 108 13.55 8.59 -12.19
N ASP A 109 13.37 9.59 -11.35
CA ASP A 109 14.30 10.72 -11.19
C ASP A 109 15.67 10.23 -10.71
N ALA A 110 15.68 9.23 -9.84
CA ALA A 110 16.89 8.51 -9.43
C ALA A 110 17.48 7.61 -10.54
N GLN A 111 16.85 7.52 -11.71
CA GLN A 111 17.23 6.70 -12.86
C GLN A 111 17.47 5.22 -12.51
N GLY A 112 16.72 4.70 -11.51
CA GLY A 112 16.95 3.39 -10.92
C GLY A 112 16.31 2.21 -11.67
N LEU A 113 15.43 2.45 -12.66
CA LEU A 113 14.56 1.42 -13.20
C LEU A 113 14.87 1.05 -14.66
N VAL A 114 14.58 -0.20 -15.03
CA VAL A 114 14.62 -0.71 -16.40
C VAL A 114 13.31 -0.38 -17.12
N GLN A 115 13.41 0.14 -18.35
CA GLN A 115 12.27 0.35 -19.23
C GLN A 115 11.72 -0.99 -19.73
N LEU A 116 10.46 -1.31 -19.42
CA LEU A 116 9.85 -2.61 -19.70
C LEU A 116 9.18 -2.70 -21.07
N ASP A 117 8.62 -1.60 -21.58
CA ASP A 117 8.04 -1.54 -22.92
C ASP A 117 9.08 -1.57 -24.05
N ALA A 118 10.36 -1.64 -23.71
CA ALA A 118 11.42 -2.01 -24.65
C ALA A 118 11.39 -3.52 -25.02
N TYR A 119 10.73 -4.36 -24.20
CA TYR A 119 10.51 -5.77 -24.55
C TYR A 119 9.35 -5.91 -25.52
N GLN A 120 9.58 -6.61 -26.64
CA GLN A 120 8.62 -6.71 -27.75
C GLN A 120 7.25 -7.25 -27.29
N GLU A 121 7.23 -8.21 -26.37
CA GLU A 121 6.03 -8.86 -25.85
C GLU A 121 5.35 -8.13 -24.68
N PHE A 122 5.88 -7.00 -24.23
CA PHE A 122 5.35 -6.29 -23.05
C PHE A 122 3.85 -6.00 -23.16
N PHE A 123 3.44 -5.41 -24.26
CA PHE A 123 2.03 -5.03 -24.45
C PHE A 123 1.11 -6.25 -24.57
N ASP A 124 1.56 -7.33 -25.21
CA ASP A 124 0.76 -8.55 -25.32
C ASP A 124 0.52 -9.16 -23.93
N VAL A 125 1.57 -9.24 -23.11
CA VAL A 125 1.49 -9.74 -21.71
C VAL A 125 0.58 -8.85 -20.87
N MET A 126 0.67 -7.53 -21.00
CA MET A 126 -0.16 -6.60 -20.21
C MET A 126 -1.63 -6.61 -20.67
N HIS A 127 -1.90 -6.63 -21.96
CA HIS A 127 -3.26 -6.66 -22.51
C HIS A 127 -4.00 -7.97 -22.22
N GLU A 128 -3.29 -9.08 -22.02
CA GLU A 128 -3.89 -10.31 -21.50
C GLU A 128 -4.40 -10.15 -20.05
N ARG A 129 -3.81 -9.24 -19.28
CA ARG A 129 -4.13 -9.04 -17.86
C ARG A 129 -5.14 -7.93 -17.63
N MET A 130 -5.07 -6.83 -18.36
CA MET A 130 -5.86 -5.64 -18.07
C MET A 130 -6.24 -4.86 -19.32
N MET A 131 -7.29 -4.06 -19.18
CA MET A 131 -7.72 -3.15 -20.23
C MET A 131 -6.64 -2.09 -20.52
N PRO A 132 -6.47 -1.66 -21.78
CA PRO A 132 -5.48 -0.64 -22.16
C PRO A 132 -5.63 0.67 -21.38
N GLU A 133 -6.86 1.09 -21.07
CA GLU A 133 -7.15 2.32 -20.31
C GLU A 133 -6.61 2.24 -18.88
N LEU A 134 -6.70 1.06 -18.25
CA LEU A 134 -6.13 0.84 -16.93
C LEU A 134 -4.59 0.79 -16.99
N LEU A 135 -4.03 0.11 -17.99
CA LEU A 135 -2.58 0.07 -18.19
C LEU A 135 -1.99 1.47 -18.36
N ASN A 136 -2.68 2.35 -19.09
CA ASN A 136 -2.22 3.73 -19.31
C ASN A 136 -2.09 4.56 -18.03
N GLN A 137 -2.78 4.20 -16.93
CA GLN A 137 -2.60 4.86 -15.63
C GLN A 137 -1.22 4.59 -15.00
N TYR A 138 -0.50 3.58 -15.48
CA TYR A 138 0.85 3.20 -15.02
C TYR A 138 1.95 3.70 -15.96
N ARG A 139 1.59 4.48 -16.98
CA ARG A 139 2.52 5.13 -17.90
C ARG A 139 3.22 6.27 -17.18
N SER A 140 4.55 6.31 -17.29
CA SER A 140 5.36 7.36 -16.69
C SER A 140 5.29 8.66 -17.51
N SER A 141 5.76 9.75 -16.92
CA SER A 141 5.72 11.10 -17.53
C SER A 141 6.50 11.22 -18.86
N ASP A 142 7.51 10.38 -19.05
CA ASP A 142 8.28 10.27 -20.30
C ASP A 142 7.60 9.42 -21.39
N GLY A 143 6.42 8.87 -21.12
CA GLY A 143 5.64 8.07 -22.05
C GLY A 143 5.92 6.58 -22.03
N HIS A 144 6.85 6.11 -21.20
CA HIS A 144 7.27 4.71 -21.11
C HIS A 144 6.72 3.97 -19.89
N PHE A 145 6.94 2.65 -19.85
CA PHE A 145 6.54 1.78 -18.73
C PHE A 145 7.77 1.19 -18.04
N TYR A 146 7.84 1.37 -16.72
CA TYR A 146 8.94 0.90 -15.85
C TYR A 146 8.45 -0.05 -14.76
N GLN A 147 7.15 -0.30 -14.70
CA GLN A 147 6.51 -1.13 -13.69
C GLN A 147 5.50 -2.09 -14.32
N VAL A 148 5.35 -3.25 -13.72
CA VAL A 148 4.28 -4.21 -14.02
C VAL A 148 3.19 -4.03 -12.97
N PRO A 149 1.99 -3.54 -13.31
CA PRO A 149 0.86 -3.55 -12.40
C PRO A 149 0.55 -4.98 -11.95
N TRP A 150 0.63 -5.23 -10.64
CA TRP A 150 0.58 -6.59 -10.12
C TRP A 150 -0.70 -6.89 -9.35
N LYS A 151 -0.96 -6.15 -8.27
CA LYS A 151 -2.10 -6.38 -7.39
C LYS A 151 -2.81 -5.08 -7.03
N SER A 152 -4.11 -5.19 -6.73
CA SER A 152 -4.98 -4.11 -6.28
C SER A 152 -5.76 -4.60 -5.07
N ASN A 153 -5.63 -3.90 -3.95
CA ASN A 153 -6.24 -4.27 -2.68
C ASN A 153 -7.20 -3.15 -2.21
N PRO A 154 -8.41 -3.06 -2.80
CA PRO A 154 -9.36 -2.01 -2.43
C PRO A 154 -9.56 -1.93 -0.93
N ILE A 155 -9.62 -0.71 -0.39
CA ILE A 155 -9.89 -0.51 1.03
C ILE A 155 -11.40 -0.57 1.26
N MET A 156 -11.81 -1.34 2.25
CA MET A 156 -13.20 -1.46 2.72
C MET A 156 -13.25 -1.27 4.23
N VAL A 157 -14.44 -1.21 4.78
CA VAL A 157 -14.63 -1.21 6.23
C VAL A 157 -14.90 -2.63 6.71
N LEU A 158 -14.06 -3.12 7.60
CA LEU A 158 -14.28 -4.35 8.35
C LEU A 158 -15.14 -4.03 9.58
N TYR A 159 -16.21 -4.78 9.77
CA TYR A 159 -17.12 -4.65 10.90
C TYR A 159 -17.17 -5.92 11.75
N ASN A 160 -17.16 -5.77 13.08
CA ASN A 160 -17.61 -6.79 14.01
C ASN A 160 -19.15 -6.78 14.02
N THR A 161 -19.74 -7.72 13.29
CA THR A 161 -21.20 -7.75 13.08
C THR A 161 -21.97 -8.15 14.33
N ARG A 162 -21.33 -8.85 15.29
CA ARG A 162 -21.95 -9.12 16.61
C ARG A 162 -22.15 -7.82 17.37
N MET A 163 -21.12 -6.97 17.47
CA MET A 163 -21.23 -5.67 18.15
C MET A 163 -22.29 -4.77 17.52
N LEU A 164 -22.39 -4.76 16.17
CA LEU A 164 -23.44 -4.02 15.46
C LEU A 164 -24.84 -4.55 15.81
N ARG A 165 -25.02 -5.86 15.77
CA ARG A 165 -26.30 -6.50 16.10
C ARG A 165 -26.72 -6.24 17.56
N GLU A 166 -25.81 -6.34 18.51
CA GLU A 166 -26.05 -6.03 19.93
C GLU A 166 -26.44 -4.57 20.16
N ALA A 167 -25.98 -3.67 19.28
CA ALA A 167 -26.34 -2.26 19.27
C ALA A 167 -27.62 -1.96 18.45
N GLY A 168 -28.32 -3.00 17.92
CA GLY A 168 -29.53 -2.84 17.12
C GLY A 168 -29.28 -2.29 15.72
N VAL A 169 -28.05 -2.44 15.18
CA VAL A 169 -27.70 -2.08 13.81
C VAL A 169 -27.91 -3.31 12.92
N SER A 170 -28.89 -3.26 12.02
CA SER A 170 -29.32 -4.39 11.20
C SER A 170 -28.61 -4.49 9.86
N SER A 171 -28.00 -3.41 9.38
CA SER A 171 -27.28 -3.36 8.10
C SER A 171 -25.94 -2.63 8.28
N LEU A 172 -24.97 -2.98 7.44
CA LEU A 172 -23.68 -2.28 7.42
C LEU A 172 -23.88 -0.85 6.91
N PRO A 173 -23.36 0.17 7.61
CA PRO A 173 -23.46 1.56 7.18
C PRO A 173 -22.80 1.80 5.83
N THR A 174 -23.43 2.57 4.96
CA THR A 174 -22.96 2.95 3.63
C THR A 174 -22.81 4.47 3.47
N THR A 175 -23.47 5.23 4.35
CA THR A 175 -23.40 6.69 4.36
C THR A 175 -22.85 7.21 5.68
N TYR A 176 -22.47 8.48 5.70
CA TYR A 176 -21.95 9.13 6.92
C TYR A 176 -23.00 9.17 8.02
N SER A 177 -24.27 9.51 7.71
CA SER A 177 -25.33 9.55 8.71
C SER A 177 -25.65 8.16 9.28
N GLU A 178 -25.68 7.12 8.44
CA GLU A 178 -25.86 5.75 8.90
C GLU A 178 -24.72 5.31 9.82
N PHE A 179 -23.48 5.64 9.44
CA PHE A 179 -22.28 5.28 10.24
C PHE A 179 -22.31 6.00 11.61
N LEU A 180 -22.57 7.31 11.63
CA LEU A 180 -22.63 8.09 12.87
C LEU A 180 -23.79 7.66 13.76
N SER A 181 -24.95 7.30 13.17
CA SER A 181 -26.08 6.72 13.90
C SER A 181 -25.74 5.38 14.51
N ALA A 182 -25.03 4.50 13.78
CA ALA A 182 -24.54 3.23 14.31
C ALA A 182 -23.49 3.48 15.42
N ALA A 183 -22.58 4.45 15.22
CA ALA A 183 -21.55 4.79 16.17
C ALA A 183 -22.10 5.23 17.52
N ALA A 184 -23.17 6.04 17.51
CA ALA A 184 -23.85 6.49 18.73
C ALA A 184 -24.46 5.34 19.55
N ARG A 185 -24.81 4.22 18.90
CA ARG A 185 -25.36 3.04 19.57
C ARG A 185 -24.31 2.02 19.98
N VAL A 186 -23.24 1.92 19.21
CA VAL A 186 -22.14 0.97 19.46
C VAL A 186 -21.20 1.47 20.57
N THR A 187 -20.91 2.78 20.56
CA THR A 187 -19.97 3.38 21.50
C THR A 187 -20.59 3.48 22.88
N ARG A 188 -19.98 2.85 23.87
CA ARG A 188 -20.55 2.78 25.23
C ARG A 188 -19.50 2.44 26.28
N ASP A 189 -19.82 2.83 27.50
CA ASP A 189 -19.30 2.30 28.74
C ASP A 189 -19.98 0.95 29.03
N ARG A 190 -19.23 -0.14 29.12
CA ARG A 190 -19.75 -1.49 29.30
C ARG A 190 -19.79 -1.92 30.77
N ASP A 191 -18.88 -1.42 31.59
CA ASP A 191 -18.75 -1.79 32.99
C ASP A 191 -19.36 -0.79 33.94
N GLY A 192 -19.76 0.40 33.46
CA GLY A 192 -20.48 1.44 34.23
C GLY A 192 -19.56 2.32 35.06
N ASP A 193 -18.25 2.37 34.76
CA ASP A 193 -17.27 3.19 35.47
C ASP A 193 -17.26 4.67 35.05
N GLY A 194 -18.06 5.03 34.06
CA GLY A 194 -18.17 6.37 33.47
C GLY A 194 -17.18 6.65 32.36
N GLN A 195 -16.37 5.67 31.96
CA GLN A 195 -15.45 5.78 30.84
C GLN A 195 -15.92 4.92 29.66
N ILE A 196 -15.66 5.40 28.43
CA ILE A 196 -15.93 4.59 27.24
C ILE A 196 -14.85 3.51 27.13
N ASP A 197 -15.28 2.26 26.99
CA ASP A 197 -14.44 1.09 26.80
C ASP A 197 -14.75 0.30 25.50
N GLN A 198 -15.79 0.73 24.79
CA GLN A 198 -16.18 0.21 23.48
C GLN A 198 -16.44 1.35 22.49
N TRP A 199 -15.78 1.31 21.33
CA TRP A 199 -15.84 2.32 20.28
C TRP A 199 -16.37 1.77 18.96
N MET A 200 -16.93 2.67 18.14
CA MET A 200 -17.33 2.31 16.78
C MET A 200 -16.15 2.14 15.84
N LEU A 201 -15.22 3.08 15.82
CA LEU A 201 -14.15 3.15 14.82
C LEU A 201 -12.78 3.22 15.49
N THR A 202 -11.79 2.61 14.87
CA THR A 202 -10.38 2.93 15.14
C THR A 202 -9.68 3.34 13.85
N ILE A 203 -8.96 4.45 13.91
CA ILE A 203 -8.00 4.90 12.90
C ILE A 203 -6.72 5.31 13.62
N ASP A 204 -5.64 5.38 12.87
CA ASP A 204 -4.37 5.84 13.44
C ASP A 204 -4.39 7.37 13.56
N TYR A 205 -4.29 7.87 14.79
CA TYR A 205 -4.33 9.31 15.06
C TYR A 205 -2.94 9.98 14.94
N LEU A 206 -1.87 9.20 14.74
CA LEU A 206 -0.53 9.77 14.54
C LEU A 206 -0.42 10.43 13.16
N PRO A 207 0.31 11.56 13.05
CA PRO A 207 0.46 12.31 11.79
C PRO A 207 1.48 11.66 10.86
N LEU A 208 1.26 10.38 10.52
CA LEU A 208 2.07 9.60 9.60
C LEU A 208 1.45 9.62 8.21
N TRP A 209 2.19 10.11 7.21
CA TRP A 209 1.73 10.32 5.85
C TRP A 209 1.03 9.10 5.23
N TYR A 210 1.63 7.90 5.36
CA TYR A 210 1.10 6.67 4.77
C TYR A 210 -0.20 6.18 5.41
N LYS A 211 -0.53 6.62 6.64
CA LYS A 211 -1.80 6.29 7.28
C LYS A 211 -2.97 6.95 6.57
N ARG A 212 -2.75 8.12 5.99
CA ARG A 212 -3.79 8.85 5.23
C ARG A 212 -4.23 8.12 3.96
N LEU A 213 -3.43 7.19 3.47
CA LEU A 213 -3.83 6.28 2.39
C LEU A 213 -4.95 5.31 2.79
N PHE A 214 -5.11 5.03 4.09
CA PHE A 214 -6.04 4.03 4.60
C PHE A 214 -7.24 4.61 5.37
N ASP A 215 -7.28 5.91 5.57
CA ASP A 215 -8.41 6.60 6.24
C ASP A 215 -8.93 7.79 5.42
N PHE A 216 -8.17 8.87 5.30
CA PHE A 216 -8.60 10.06 4.56
C PHE A 216 -8.82 9.78 3.07
N LEU A 217 -7.85 9.18 2.40
CA LEU A 217 -7.92 8.98 0.94
C LEU A 217 -9.13 8.13 0.50
N PRO A 218 -9.45 6.96 1.11
CA PRO A 218 -10.66 6.22 0.78
C PRO A 218 -11.93 7.03 0.98
N LEU A 219 -12.04 7.80 2.07
CA LEU A 219 -13.19 8.67 2.35
C LEU A 219 -13.33 9.81 1.34
N TYR A 220 -12.22 10.44 0.96
CA TYR A 220 -12.18 11.47 -0.07
C TYR A 220 -12.63 10.90 -1.43
N LEU A 221 -12.07 9.77 -1.84
CA LEU A 221 -12.42 9.12 -3.11
C LEU A 221 -13.90 8.71 -3.13
N ALA A 222 -14.43 8.18 -2.03
CA ALA A 222 -15.84 7.85 -1.90
C ALA A 222 -16.75 9.08 -1.98
N ALA A 223 -16.34 10.20 -1.37
CA ALA A 223 -17.08 11.47 -1.38
C ALA A 223 -17.00 12.19 -2.74
N SER A 224 -15.85 12.14 -3.41
CA SER A 224 -15.58 12.86 -4.67
C SER A 224 -15.92 12.04 -5.92
N ASN A 225 -16.45 10.83 -5.75
CA ASN A 225 -16.68 9.87 -6.86
C ASN A 225 -15.39 9.54 -7.64
N GLY A 226 -14.26 9.43 -6.91
CA GLY A 226 -12.97 9.00 -7.44
C GLY A 226 -12.10 10.11 -8.05
N GLN A 227 -12.31 11.37 -7.64
CA GLN A 227 -11.43 12.46 -8.07
C GLN A 227 -10.04 12.32 -7.45
N ASN A 228 -8.98 12.52 -8.25
CA ASN A 228 -7.61 12.55 -7.77
C ASN A 228 -7.36 13.74 -6.83
N LEU A 229 -6.33 13.64 -5.96
CA LEU A 229 -5.89 14.76 -5.12
C LEU A 229 -5.28 15.90 -5.95
N LEU A 230 -4.66 15.54 -7.09
CA LEU A 230 -3.97 16.46 -7.97
C LEU A 230 -4.49 16.35 -9.41
N GLU A 231 -4.26 17.37 -10.21
CA GLU A 231 -4.35 17.38 -11.67
C GLU A 231 -3.06 17.99 -12.23
N GLY A 232 -2.14 17.13 -12.67
CA GLY A 232 -0.77 17.53 -12.93
C GLY A 232 -0.14 18.11 -11.65
N ARG A 233 0.31 19.37 -11.70
CA ARG A 233 0.87 20.08 -10.54
C ARG A 233 -0.14 21.01 -9.84
N ARG A 234 -1.43 20.74 -9.98
CA ARG A 234 -2.49 21.52 -9.32
C ARG A 234 -3.24 20.71 -8.29
N VAL A 235 -3.37 21.26 -7.08
CA VAL A 235 -4.20 20.69 -6.03
C VAL A 235 -5.66 20.73 -6.43
N ARG A 236 -6.37 19.60 -6.25
CA ARG A 236 -7.80 19.44 -6.54
C ARG A 236 -8.62 19.07 -5.31
N PHE A 237 -7.98 18.77 -4.20
CA PHE A 237 -8.68 18.37 -2.97
C PHE A 237 -9.16 19.54 -2.09
N ASP A 238 -8.97 20.81 -2.47
CA ASP A 238 -9.62 21.95 -1.82
C ASP A 238 -11.08 22.06 -2.27
N ASN A 239 -11.90 21.16 -1.73
CA ASN A 239 -13.29 21.01 -2.19
C ASN A 239 -14.20 20.42 -1.09
N GLU A 240 -15.52 20.46 -1.32
CA GLU A 240 -16.53 19.96 -0.38
C GLU A 240 -16.38 18.45 -0.06
N SER A 241 -15.81 17.65 -0.94
CA SER A 241 -15.60 16.20 -0.69
C SER A 241 -14.54 15.98 0.38
N SER A 242 -13.44 16.73 0.35
CA SER A 242 -12.42 16.71 1.40
C SER A 242 -12.97 17.23 2.73
N VAL A 243 -13.71 18.33 2.66
CA VAL A 243 -14.37 18.89 3.86
C VAL A 243 -15.34 17.88 4.48
N ALA A 244 -16.14 17.19 3.66
CA ALA A 244 -17.05 16.16 4.14
C ALA A 244 -16.31 14.97 4.81
N ALA A 245 -15.19 14.53 4.24
CA ALA A 245 -14.35 13.47 4.83
C ALA A 245 -13.74 13.93 6.18
N PHE A 246 -13.22 15.15 6.25
CA PHE A 246 -12.69 15.73 7.49
C PHE A 246 -13.78 15.88 8.54
N ARG A 247 -14.96 16.42 8.20
CA ARG A 247 -16.11 16.54 9.13
C ARG A 247 -16.55 15.19 9.67
N PHE A 248 -16.65 14.17 8.81
CA PHE A 248 -17.02 12.82 9.24
C PHE A 248 -16.04 12.27 10.27
N LEU A 249 -14.74 12.34 10.00
CA LEU A 249 -13.70 11.88 10.93
C LEU A 249 -13.69 12.75 12.22
N HIS A 250 -13.82 14.06 12.08
CA HIS A 250 -13.90 15.01 13.20
C HIS A 250 -15.08 14.66 14.14
N GLU A 251 -16.25 14.37 13.59
CA GLU A 251 -17.40 13.93 14.40
C GLU A 251 -17.13 12.61 15.11
N CYS A 252 -16.41 11.67 14.48
CA CYS A 252 -16.03 10.41 15.13
C CYS A 252 -15.17 10.65 16.38
N PHE A 253 -14.26 11.62 16.36
CA PHE A 253 -13.41 11.92 17.51
C PHE A 253 -14.10 12.82 18.54
N THR A 254 -14.78 13.88 18.11
CA THR A 254 -15.40 14.85 19.02
C THR A 254 -16.59 14.30 19.79
N ARG A 255 -17.34 13.35 19.17
CA ARG A 255 -18.42 12.60 19.84
C ARG A 255 -17.93 11.37 20.60
N GLY A 256 -16.60 11.11 20.63
CA GLY A 256 -16.01 9.97 21.33
C GLY A 256 -16.25 8.62 20.67
N TYR A 257 -16.61 8.56 19.38
CA TYR A 257 -16.83 7.31 18.63
C TYR A 257 -15.52 6.65 18.17
N ALA A 258 -14.43 7.40 18.15
CA ALA A 258 -13.08 6.92 17.91
C ALA A 258 -12.17 7.30 19.11
N PRO A 259 -11.33 6.38 19.61
CA PRO A 259 -10.45 6.66 20.74
C PRO A 259 -9.20 7.43 20.32
N ARG A 260 -8.67 8.27 21.22
CA ARG A 260 -7.36 8.91 21.11
C ARG A 260 -6.26 8.13 21.83
N GLN A 261 -6.27 6.83 21.67
CA GLN A 261 -5.30 5.91 22.31
C GLN A 261 -4.91 4.76 21.38
N THR A 262 -3.74 4.22 21.58
CA THR A 262 -3.32 2.97 20.94
C THR A 262 -3.73 1.77 21.81
N PHE A 263 -4.06 0.67 21.15
CA PHE A 263 -4.38 -0.57 21.84
C PHE A 263 -3.19 -1.53 21.80
N GLN A 264 -2.99 -2.26 22.89
CA GLN A 264 -2.18 -3.46 22.82
C GLN A 264 -3.02 -4.60 22.24
N GLY A 265 -2.46 -5.36 21.31
CA GLY A 265 -3.19 -6.42 20.60
C GLY A 265 -4.13 -5.91 19.52
N ASP A 266 -5.06 -6.74 19.10
CA ASP A 266 -6.05 -6.41 18.08
C ASP A 266 -7.39 -5.98 18.72
N ALA A 267 -7.59 -4.68 18.85
CA ALA A 267 -8.78 -4.11 19.49
C ALA A 267 -10.10 -4.55 18.86
N LEU A 268 -10.12 -4.93 17.57
CA LEU A 268 -11.31 -5.41 16.89
C LEU A 268 -11.61 -6.87 17.30
N LEU A 269 -10.60 -7.72 17.32
CA LEU A 269 -10.73 -9.12 17.80
C LEU A 269 -11.06 -9.18 19.30
N ASP A 270 -10.52 -8.24 20.08
CA ASP A 270 -10.80 -8.11 21.52
C ASP A 270 -12.20 -7.56 21.82
N GLY A 271 -12.98 -7.16 20.77
CA GLY A 271 -14.32 -6.62 20.95
C GLY A 271 -14.36 -5.21 21.55
N ARG A 272 -13.25 -4.48 21.53
CA ARG A 272 -13.18 -3.07 21.99
C ARG A 272 -13.55 -2.08 20.90
N VAL A 273 -13.41 -2.48 19.62
CA VAL A 273 -13.71 -1.63 18.47
C VAL A 273 -14.57 -2.41 17.48
N ALA A 274 -15.60 -1.77 16.92
CA ALA A 274 -16.53 -2.41 16.00
C ALA A 274 -16.12 -2.31 14.54
N ALA A 275 -15.33 -1.31 14.15
CA ALA A 275 -14.97 -1.09 12.75
C ALA A 275 -13.55 -0.57 12.57
N ARG A 276 -12.94 -0.92 11.43
CA ARG A 276 -11.68 -0.33 10.94
C ARG A 276 -11.59 -0.42 9.41
N PHE A 277 -10.82 0.46 8.81
CA PHE A 277 -10.50 0.42 7.38
C PHE A 277 -9.42 -0.64 7.12
N VAL A 278 -9.63 -1.50 6.11
CA VAL A 278 -8.72 -2.63 5.82
C VAL A 278 -8.69 -2.98 4.34
N GLY A 279 -7.59 -3.58 3.90
CA GLY A 279 -7.49 -4.30 2.62
C GLY A 279 -7.91 -5.78 2.74
N PRO A 280 -7.94 -6.52 1.62
CA PRO A 280 -8.38 -7.93 1.57
C PRO A 280 -7.46 -8.88 2.34
N ASN A 281 -6.19 -8.54 2.55
CA ASN A 281 -5.25 -9.30 3.38
C ASN A 281 -5.73 -9.50 4.83
N SER A 282 -6.67 -8.65 5.30
CA SER A 282 -7.33 -8.82 6.61
C SER A 282 -8.10 -10.12 6.72
N ILE A 283 -8.57 -10.70 5.60
CA ILE A 283 -9.29 -11.99 5.59
C ILE A 283 -8.37 -13.09 6.12
N GLY A 284 -7.17 -13.23 5.55
CA GLY A 284 -6.20 -14.24 5.98
C GLY A 284 -5.76 -14.06 7.44
N HIS A 285 -5.62 -12.82 7.90
CA HIS A 285 -5.34 -12.52 9.31
C HIS A 285 -6.48 -12.98 10.22
N LEU A 286 -7.72 -12.62 9.89
CA LEU A 286 -8.89 -12.99 10.68
C LEU A 286 -9.10 -14.50 10.72
N GLU A 287 -9.00 -15.19 9.58
CA GLU A 287 -9.17 -16.66 9.56
C GLU A 287 -8.11 -17.39 10.40
N ARG A 288 -6.94 -16.82 10.63
CA ARG A 288 -5.89 -17.39 11.48
C ARG A 288 -6.05 -17.08 12.95
N TYR A 289 -6.52 -15.88 13.32
CA TYR A 289 -6.40 -15.37 14.70
C TYR A 289 -7.75 -15.05 15.35
N ARG A 290 -8.88 -15.05 14.62
CA ARG A 290 -10.18 -14.71 15.19
C ARG A 290 -10.63 -15.76 16.22
N PRO A 291 -11.26 -15.34 17.32
CA PRO A 291 -12.01 -16.24 18.19
C PRO A 291 -13.13 -16.97 17.40
N ALA A 292 -13.51 -18.16 17.85
CA ALA A 292 -14.51 -19.00 17.17
C ALA A 292 -15.89 -18.32 17.04
N ASP A 293 -16.24 -17.48 18.01
CA ASP A 293 -17.50 -16.73 18.10
C ASP A 293 -17.41 -15.32 17.48
N PHE A 294 -16.27 -14.96 16.85
CA PHE A 294 -16.09 -13.68 16.21
C PHE A 294 -16.79 -13.64 14.85
N GLU A 295 -17.83 -12.83 14.76
CA GLU A 295 -18.60 -12.60 13.54
C GLU A 295 -18.17 -11.30 12.88
N TYR A 296 -17.90 -11.33 11.58
CA TYR A 296 -17.46 -10.14 10.84
C TYR A 296 -17.95 -10.13 9.41
N ASP A 297 -18.03 -8.92 8.84
CA ASP A 297 -18.28 -8.71 7.43
C ASP A 297 -17.63 -7.41 6.92
N TYR A 298 -17.59 -7.22 5.62
CA TYR A 298 -17.02 -6.05 4.97
C TYR A 298 -18.12 -5.23 4.30
N GLY A 299 -18.07 -3.91 4.53
CA GLY A 299 -18.92 -2.93 3.86
C GLY A 299 -18.10 -1.94 3.03
N PRO A 300 -18.73 -1.21 2.10
CA PRO A 300 -18.06 -0.15 1.36
C PRO A 300 -17.59 0.96 2.28
N ILE A 301 -16.69 1.82 1.78
CA ILE A 301 -16.34 3.06 2.47
C ILE A 301 -17.60 3.94 2.57
N PRO A 302 -17.93 4.45 3.77
CA PRO A 302 -19.04 5.37 3.94
C PRO A 302 -18.81 6.66 3.15
N ARG A 303 -19.88 7.27 2.66
CA ARG A 303 -19.82 8.47 1.83
C ARG A 303 -20.93 9.45 2.21
N PRO A 304 -20.90 10.73 1.76
CA PRO A 304 -21.99 11.67 2.00
C PRO A 304 -23.35 11.10 1.55
N ASP A 305 -24.41 11.39 2.29
CA ASP A 305 -25.75 10.84 2.04
C ASP A 305 -26.31 11.19 0.65
N ALA A 306 -25.92 12.35 0.11
CA ALA A 306 -26.30 12.79 -1.23
C ALA A 306 -25.44 12.17 -2.36
N ALA A 307 -24.39 11.39 -2.03
CA ALA A 307 -23.53 10.81 -3.05
C ALA A 307 -24.25 9.74 -3.86
N THR A 308 -24.09 9.81 -5.18
CA THR A 308 -24.69 8.90 -6.16
C THR A 308 -23.63 8.01 -6.83
N GLY A 309 -24.07 7.00 -7.59
CA GLY A 309 -23.17 6.10 -8.32
C GLY A 309 -22.61 4.97 -7.45
N GLN A 310 -21.62 4.24 -7.98
CA GLN A 310 -20.97 3.15 -7.27
C GLN A 310 -19.98 3.70 -6.24
N PRO A 311 -19.82 3.07 -5.07
CA PRO A 311 -18.77 3.43 -4.11
C PRO A 311 -17.40 3.31 -4.75
N VAL A 312 -16.58 4.35 -4.58
CA VAL A 312 -15.17 4.38 -5.01
C VAL A 312 -14.30 4.26 -3.78
N SER A 313 -13.17 3.57 -3.89
CA SER A 313 -12.20 3.43 -2.82
C SER A 313 -10.78 3.53 -3.33
N TYR A 314 -9.83 3.62 -2.41
CA TYR A 314 -8.41 3.51 -2.72
C TYR A 314 -8.05 2.06 -3.03
N ALA A 315 -7.35 1.85 -4.14
CA ALA A 315 -7.00 0.52 -4.65
C ALA A 315 -5.82 -0.13 -3.91
N ASP A 316 -5.03 0.63 -3.16
CA ASP A 316 -3.73 0.19 -2.62
C ASP A 316 -2.95 -0.70 -3.61
N PRO A 317 -2.70 -0.21 -4.84
CA PRO A 317 -2.06 -1.00 -5.87
C PRO A 317 -0.57 -1.18 -5.58
N LYS A 318 -0.02 -2.31 -6.02
CA LYS A 318 1.42 -2.57 -5.97
C LYS A 318 1.90 -3.09 -7.30
N SER A 319 3.11 -2.71 -7.65
CA SER A 319 3.76 -3.05 -8.91
C SER A 319 5.06 -3.83 -8.70
N ILE A 320 5.54 -4.46 -9.77
CA ILE A 320 6.85 -5.12 -9.82
C ILE A 320 7.76 -4.31 -10.74
N VAL A 321 9.01 -4.12 -10.33
CA VAL A 321 10.03 -3.41 -11.11
C VAL A 321 11.32 -4.23 -11.24
N ILE A 322 12.13 -3.90 -12.25
CA ILE A 322 13.50 -4.37 -12.43
C ILE A 322 14.41 -3.15 -12.23
N PHE A 323 15.45 -3.28 -11.40
CA PHE A 323 16.40 -2.20 -11.20
C PHE A 323 17.51 -2.21 -12.26
N LYS A 324 18.03 -1.04 -12.61
CA LYS A 324 19.14 -0.87 -13.58
C LYS A 324 20.46 -1.54 -13.15
N THR A 325 20.62 -1.85 -11.87
CA THR A 325 21.75 -2.62 -11.36
C THR A 325 21.71 -4.09 -11.76
N CYS A 326 20.55 -4.59 -12.18
CA CYS A 326 20.37 -5.96 -12.68
C CYS A 326 21.21 -6.18 -13.94
N GLN A 327 22.08 -7.19 -13.90
CA GLN A 327 22.94 -7.53 -15.04
C GLN A 327 22.24 -8.44 -16.06
N HIS A 328 21.09 -9.01 -15.67
CA HIS A 328 20.31 -9.97 -16.47
C HIS A 328 18.82 -9.54 -16.52
N PRO A 329 18.51 -8.33 -17.03
CA PRO A 329 17.15 -7.80 -16.99
C PRO A 329 16.16 -8.57 -17.88
N ARG A 330 16.65 -9.30 -18.90
CA ARG A 330 15.79 -10.16 -19.72
C ARG A 330 15.32 -11.39 -18.92
N GLU A 331 16.21 -12.04 -18.21
CA GLU A 331 15.91 -13.17 -17.34
C GLU A 331 15.01 -12.75 -16.17
N ALA A 332 15.22 -11.54 -15.63
CA ALA A 332 14.34 -10.96 -14.64
C ALA A 332 12.91 -10.72 -15.18
N TRP A 333 12.79 -10.28 -16.43
CA TRP A 333 11.50 -10.13 -17.10
C TRP A 333 10.79 -11.48 -17.31
N GLU A 334 11.52 -12.52 -17.70
CA GLU A 334 10.95 -13.89 -17.82
C GLU A 334 10.39 -14.38 -16.48
N PHE A 335 11.11 -14.14 -15.37
CA PHE A 335 10.62 -14.49 -14.04
C PHE A 335 9.41 -13.65 -13.63
N ILE A 336 9.36 -12.36 -13.96
CA ILE A 336 8.17 -11.51 -13.69
C ILE A 336 6.96 -12.06 -14.44
N LYS A 337 7.08 -12.45 -15.71
CA LYS A 337 5.98 -13.09 -16.46
C LYS A 337 5.49 -14.36 -15.77
N PHE A 338 6.40 -15.14 -15.17
CA PHE A 338 6.03 -16.31 -14.39
C PHE A 338 5.25 -15.92 -13.12
N ILE A 339 5.74 -14.94 -12.34
CA ILE A 339 5.05 -14.46 -11.14
C ILE A 339 3.60 -14.04 -11.45
N ILE A 340 3.38 -13.33 -12.55
CA ILE A 340 2.07 -12.77 -12.92
C ILE A 340 1.21 -13.73 -13.77
N SER A 341 1.59 -15.00 -13.90
CA SER A 341 0.77 -16.01 -14.59
C SER A 341 -0.56 -16.25 -13.86
N ARG A 342 -1.59 -16.76 -14.54
CA ARG A 342 -2.89 -17.10 -13.91
C ARG A 342 -2.73 -18.04 -12.73
N GLN A 343 -1.88 -19.05 -12.86
CA GLN A 343 -1.65 -20.01 -11.79
C GLN A 343 -1.02 -19.35 -10.56
N ASN A 344 -0.06 -18.46 -10.75
CA ASN A 344 0.60 -17.76 -9.64
C ASN A 344 -0.25 -16.61 -9.08
N ASP A 345 -1.11 -16.00 -9.88
CA ASP A 345 -2.16 -15.10 -9.38
C ASP A 345 -3.13 -15.84 -8.44
N LEU A 346 -3.52 -17.08 -8.77
CA LEU A 346 -4.32 -17.91 -7.86
C LEU A 346 -3.56 -18.25 -6.57
N GLN A 347 -2.28 -18.62 -6.67
CA GLN A 347 -1.44 -18.84 -5.48
C GLN A 347 -1.30 -17.60 -4.61
N LEU A 348 -1.17 -16.40 -5.21
CA LEU A 348 -1.15 -15.13 -4.48
C LEU A 348 -2.43 -14.96 -3.66
N MET A 349 -3.60 -15.19 -4.28
CA MET A 349 -4.89 -15.10 -3.60
C MET A 349 -5.00 -16.14 -2.47
N GLU A 350 -4.60 -17.38 -2.71
CA GLU A 350 -4.67 -18.46 -1.73
C GLU A 350 -3.78 -18.23 -0.50
N LEU A 351 -2.58 -17.71 -0.68
CA LEU A 351 -1.62 -17.50 0.40
C LEU A 351 -1.81 -16.17 1.14
N SER A 352 -2.22 -15.11 0.42
CA SER A 352 -2.21 -13.76 0.98
C SER A 352 -3.58 -13.07 1.00
N SER A 353 -4.60 -13.67 0.38
CA SER A 353 -5.91 -13.05 0.15
C SER A 353 -5.83 -11.72 -0.62
N GLN A 354 -4.74 -11.42 -1.30
CA GLN A 354 -4.58 -10.22 -2.12
C GLN A 354 -5.07 -10.48 -3.55
N LEU A 355 -5.55 -9.43 -4.20
CA LEU A 355 -6.18 -9.54 -5.51
C LEU A 355 -5.20 -9.16 -6.61
N PRO A 356 -4.95 -10.02 -7.61
CA PRO A 356 -4.17 -9.64 -8.78
C PRO A 356 -4.95 -8.61 -9.62
N ILE A 357 -4.23 -7.69 -10.27
CA ILE A 357 -4.83 -6.83 -11.28
C ILE A 357 -5.04 -7.68 -12.54
N ARG A 358 -6.30 -8.07 -12.74
CA ARG A 358 -6.70 -8.90 -13.88
C ARG A 358 -8.11 -8.54 -14.34
N ALA A 359 -8.29 -8.33 -15.65
CA ALA A 359 -9.61 -8.13 -16.24
C ALA A 359 -10.45 -9.40 -16.08
N GLY A 360 -11.72 -9.24 -15.78
CA GLY A 360 -12.66 -10.37 -15.64
C GLY A 360 -12.29 -11.33 -14.50
N LEU A 361 -11.68 -10.84 -13.41
CA LEU A 361 -11.19 -11.69 -12.32
C LEU A 361 -12.29 -12.58 -11.71
N LEU A 362 -13.51 -12.09 -11.58
CA LEU A 362 -14.65 -12.83 -11.04
C LEU A 362 -15.27 -13.81 -12.05
N GLU A 363 -15.11 -13.56 -13.33
CA GLU A 363 -15.63 -14.34 -14.45
C GLU A 363 -14.65 -15.43 -14.91
N ASP A 364 -13.37 -15.33 -14.57
CA ASP A 364 -12.35 -16.30 -14.99
C ASP A 364 -12.48 -17.61 -14.21
N GLN A 365 -12.65 -18.72 -14.95
CA GLN A 365 -12.85 -20.05 -14.39
C GLN A 365 -11.71 -20.53 -13.50
N THR A 366 -10.49 -20.03 -13.72
CA THR A 366 -9.31 -20.34 -12.90
C THR A 366 -9.55 -19.98 -11.43
N PHE A 367 -10.30 -18.90 -11.17
CA PHE A 367 -10.52 -18.36 -9.82
C PHE A 367 -11.89 -18.72 -9.24
N ALA A 368 -12.80 -19.30 -10.05
CA ALA A 368 -14.19 -19.53 -9.68
C ALA A 368 -14.37 -20.34 -8.38
N ASP A 369 -13.62 -21.45 -8.24
CA ASP A 369 -13.72 -22.30 -7.05
C ASP A 369 -13.10 -21.64 -5.81
N TYR A 370 -12.09 -20.81 -6.00
CA TYR A 370 -11.53 -20.03 -4.92
C TYR A 370 -12.54 -19.00 -4.39
N PHE A 371 -13.19 -18.24 -5.25
CA PHE A 371 -14.21 -17.26 -4.84
C PHE A 371 -15.43 -17.90 -4.21
N LYS A 372 -15.87 -19.09 -4.67
CA LYS A 372 -16.95 -19.84 -3.99
C LYS A 372 -16.61 -20.17 -2.54
N ARG A 373 -15.37 -20.53 -2.26
CA ARG A 373 -14.89 -20.84 -0.90
C ARG A 373 -14.61 -19.59 -0.08
N ASN A 374 -14.39 -18.44 -0.74
CA ASN A 374 -14.01 -17.17 -0.11
C ASN A 374 -14.98 -16.04 -0.48
N PRO A 375 -16.27 -16.13 -0.10
CA PRO A 375 -17.31 -15.19 -0.54
C PRO A 375 -17.07 -13.75 -0.06
N LYS A 376 -16.32 -13.56 1.05
CA LYS A 376 -15.95 -12.23 1.54
C LYS A 376 -14.95 -11.53 0.61
N LEU A 377 -14.07 -12.29 -0.04
CA LEU A 377 -13.11 -11.73 -1.00
C LEU A 377 -13.80 -11.24 -2.28
N VAL A 378 -14.96 -11.81 -2.64
CA VAL A 378 -15.78 -11.34 -3.77
C VAL A 378 -16.17 -9.87 -3.61
N LYS A 379 -16.43 -9.41 -2.38
CA LYS A 379 -16.75 -7.99 -2.11
C LYS A 379 -15.60 -7.06 -2.48
N PHE A 380 -14.36 -7.45 -2.17
CA PHE A 380 -13.17 -6.70 -2.57
C PHE A 380 -12.93 -6.79 -4.08
N ALA A 381 -13.06 -7.97 -4.67
CA ALA A 381 -12.87 -8.17 -6.12
C ALA A 381 -13.86 -7.32 -6.93
N ALA A 382 -15.10 -7.18 -6.49
CA ALA A 382 -16.10 -6.30 -7.11
C ALA A 382 -15.73 -4.82 -7.04
N GLN A 383 -14.91 -4.40 -6.06
CA GLN A 383 -14.43 -3.01 -5.93
C GLN A 383 -13.23 -2.71 -6.84
N VAL A 384 -12.49 -3.72 -7.34
CA VAL A 384 -11.27 -3.50 -8.15
C VAL A 384 -11.56 -2.62 -9.36
N THR A 385 -12.71 -2.76 -10.00
CA THR A 385 -13.08 -1.99 -11.20
C THR A 385 -13.38 -0.52 -10.92
N THR A 386 -13.78 -0.17 -9.70
CA THR A 386 -14.10 1.20 -9.29
C THR A 386 -13.00 1.83 -8.43
N ALA A 387 -12.11 1.03 -7.87
CA ALA A 387 -11.00 1.53 -7.05
C ALA A 387 -10.03 2.41 -7.86
N ARG A 388 -9.42 3.38 -7.18
CA ARG A 388 -8.47 4.32 -7.77
C ARG A 388 -7.10 4.17 -7.13
N SER A 389 -6.08 4.36 -7.95
CA SER A 389 -4.71 4.55 -7.47
C SER A 389 -4.57 5.93 -6.82
N ILE A 390 -3.36 6.32 -6.48
CA ILE A 390 -3.01 7.67 -6.04
C ILE A 390 -2.17 8.35 -7.12
N ASP A 391 -2.12 9.67 -7.06
CA ASP A 391 -1.24 10.48 -7.90
C ASP A 391 0.24 10.06 -7.75
N SER A 392 1.01 10.16 -8.83
CA SER A 392 2.45 9.90 -8.83
C SER A 392 3.19 11.19 -9.14
N VAL A 393 3.57 11.90 -8.09
CA VAL A 393 4.41 13.11 -8.14
C VAL A 393 5.48 13.00 -7.06
N ALA A 394 6.64 13.62 -7.28
CA ALA A 394 7.76 13.55 -6.35
C ALA A 394 7.40 14.10 -4.94
N GLU A 395 6.54 15.11 -4.91
CA GLU A 395 6.12 15.77 -3.67
C GLU A 395 4.96 15.06 -2.93
N LEU A 396 4.53 13.88 -3.38
CA LEU A 396 3.36 13.19 -2.82
C LEU A 396 3.48 12.92 -1.32
N LYS A 397 4.67 12.51 -0.87
CA LYS A 397 4.93 12.25 0.55
C LYS A 397 4.72 13.51 1.39
N GLU A 398 5.30 14.63 0.96
CA GLU A 398 5.18 15.92 1.63
C GLU A 398 3.72 16.41 1.67
N ILE A 399 2.98 16.21 0.59
CA ILE A 399 1.56 16.53 0.51
C ILE A 399 0.76 15.70 1.53
N LEU A 400 1.02 14.39 1.60
CA LEU A 400 0.36 13.51 2.56
C LEU A 400 0.77 13.80 4.01
N ASP A 401 2.03 14.24 4.26
CA ASP A 401 2.47 14.71 5.57
C ASP A 401 1.72 15.99 5.99
N ILE A 402 1.51 16.94 5.06
CA ILE A 402 0.71 18.14 5.30
C ILE A 402 -0.74 17.75 5.65
N ILE A 403 -1.36 16.87 4.88
CA ILE A 403 -2.71 16.36 5.14
C ILE A 403 -2.76 15.68 6.53
N ALA A 404 -1.73 14.88 6.87
CA ALA A 404 -1.66 14.20 8.16
C ALA A 404 -1.60 15.17 9.34
N GLN A 405 -0.83 16.27 9.24
CA GLN A 405 -0.77 17.33 10.25
C GLN A 405 -2.12 18.03 10.40
N GLU A 406 -2.82 18.29 9.29
CA GLU A 406 -4.12 18.93 9.31
C GLU A 406 -5.23 18.01 9.87
N VAL A 407 -5.15 16.70 9.59
CA VAL A 407 -6.00 15.68 10.24
C VAL A 407 -5.74 15.66 11.75
N GLU A 408 -4.49 15.67 12.18
CA GLU A 408 -4.16 15.72 13.60
C GLU A 408 -4.74 16.99 14.27
N ALA A 409 -4.51 18.16 13.67
CA ALA A 409 -4.94 19.45 14.23
C ALA A 409 -6.47 19.58 14.31
N SER A 410 -7.17 19.30 13.23
CA SER A 410 -8.62 19.47 13.15
C SER A 410 -9.39 18.25 13.66
N VAL A 411 -9.11 17.09 13.06
CA VAL A 411 -9.92 15.89 13.29
C VAL A 411 -9.68 15.30 14.67
N VAL A 412 -8.40 15.17 15.08
CA VAL A 412 -8.07 14.50 16.33
C VAL A 412 -8.18 15.45 17.53
N PHE A 413 -7.65 16.66 17.41
CA PHE A 413 -7.52 17.58 18.56
C PHE A 413 -8.48 18.78 18.52
N ASP A 414 -9.30 18.94 17.48
CA ASP A 414 -10.30 20.01 17.36
C ASP A 414 -9.72 21.43 17.56
N LEU A 415 -8.49 21.65 17.05
CA LEU A 415 -7.80 22.94 17.18
C LEU A 415 -8.27 23.98 16.17
N LYS A 416 -8.89 23.54 15.06
CA LYS A 416 -9.45 24.38 14.01
C LYS A 416 -10.53 23.66 13.21
N PRO A 417 -11.46 24.40 12.56
CA PRO A 417 -12.53 23.79 11.78
C PRO A 417 -12.01 22.92 10.61
N PRO A 418 -12.71 21.83 10.24
CA PRO A 418 -12.39 20.99 9.08
C PRO A 418 -12.18 21.76 7.78
N GLU A 419 -13.00 22.76 7.50
CA GLU A 419 -12.93 23.62 6.30
C GLU A 419 -11.60 24.37 6.23
N GLN A 420 -11.19 24.97 7.34
CA GLN A 420 -9.93 25.69 7.42
C GLN A 420 -8.74 24.74 7.25
N SER A 421 -8.79 23.54 7.84
CA SER A 421 -7.73 22.54 7.70
C SER A 421 -7.56 22.05 6.27
N VAL A 422 -8.67 21.77 5.57
CA VAL A 422 -8.62 21.37 4.15
C VAL A 422 -8.01 22.49 3.30
N HIS A 423 -8.46 23.74 3.49
CA HIS A 423 -7.91 24.89 2.78
C HIS A 423 -6.42 25.11 3.07
N ASP A 424 -6.01 25.03 4.34
CA ASP A 424 -4.60 25.17 4.75
C ASP A 424 -3.74 24.04 4.17
N ALA A 425 -4.22 22.79 4.20
CA ALA A 425 -3.54 21.67 3.57
C ALA A 425 -3.34 21.91 2.07
N ALA A 426 -4.40 22.31 1.37
CA ALA A 426 -4.35 22.54 -0.07
C ALA A 426 -3.40 23.70 -0.44
N ARG A 427 -3.49 24.80 0.28
CA ARG A 427 -2.61 25.98 0.08
C ARG A 427 -1.14 25.63 0.29
N ARG A 428 -0.80 24.91 1.38
CA ARG A 428 0.57 24.46 1.69
C ARG A 428 1.07 23.47 0.64
N SER A 429 0.23 22.53 0.22
CA SER A 429 0.56 21.57 -0.83
C SER A 429 0.82 22.25 -2.18
N GLN A 430 -0.01 23.24 -2.55
CA GLN A 430 0.21 24.00 -3.78
C GLN A 430 1.53 24.78 -3.74
N GLN A 431 1.88 25.37 -2.61
CA GLN A 431 3.18 26.07 -2.44
C GLN A 431 4.38 25.15 -2.72
N ILE A 432 4.33 23.88 -2.30
CA ILE A 432 5.39 22.89 -2.60
C ILE A 432 5.42 22.59 -4.09
N LEU A 433 4.27 22.40 -4.72
CA LEU A 433 4.17 22.13 -6.14
C LEU A 433 4.62 23.30 -7.02
N ASP A 434 4.55 24.54 -6.54
CA ASP A 434 4.92 25.76 -7.28
C ASP A 434 6.44 26.04 -7.27
N VAL A 435 7.23 25.37 -6.42
CA VAL A 435 8.68 25.64 -6.23
C VAL A 435 9.55 25.09 -7.38
N GLN A 436 9.02 24.30 -8.29
CA GLN A 436 9.74 23.76 -9.46
C GLN A 436 9.15 24.40 -10.74
#